data_8e9815e73a9223722d631388c45ee693
#
_entry.id   8e9815e73a9223722d631388c45ee693
#
_cell.length_a   1.000
_cell.length_b   1.000
_cell.length_c   1.000
_cell.angle_alpha   90.00
_cell.angle_beta   90.00
_cell.angle_gamma   90.00
#
_symmetry.space_group_name_H-M   'P 1'
#
loop_
_entity.id
_entity.type
_entity.pdbx_description
1 polymer ?
#
loop_
_entity_poly.entity_id
_entity_poly.type
_entity_poly.pdbx_seq_one_letter_code
_entity_poly.pdbx_strand_id
1 'polypeptide(L)'
;MLPEKSVRNYISTILQEKDVPEKFAAIAAGTLARAYFNQDEGCMEIVTNTYVKKEIAKKLGLKSPGPVGSGLNKLSEAGFLKCVENGVYRFNPAYFGNRPWAEVQEIRIQKCFGAESNMNILAKYGDDLVEFKEDSAFLTVEKSSRAFS
;
A
#
# COMPACT_ATOMS: atom_id res chain seq x y z
N MET A 1 7.94 -15.08 1.38
CA MET A 1 7.93 -13.68 0.89
C MET A 1 7.75 -13.66 -0.62
N LEU A 2 6.89 -12.76 -1.12
CA LEU A 2 6.66 -12.62 -2.55
C LEU A 2 7.89 -12.04 -3.25
N PRO A 3 8.22 -12.53 -4.47
CA PRO A 3 9.24 -11.88 -5.29
C PRO A 3 8.87 -10.43 -5.60
N GLU A 4 9.86 -9.58 -5.75
CA GLU A 4 9.67 -8.15 -6.05
C GLU A 4 8.78 -7.94 -7.28
N LYS A 5 9.00 -8.73 -8.33
CA LYS A 5 8.20 -8.65 -9.55
C LYS A 5 6.72 -8.96 -9.31
N SER A 6 6.44 -9.96 -8.46
CA SER A 6 5.06 -10.33 -8.10
C SER A 6 4.36 -9.23 -7.33
N VAL A 7 5.07 -8.58 -6.40
CA VAL A 7 4.55 -7.44 -5.63
C VAL A 7 4.19 -6.29 -6.57
N ARG A 8 5.09 -5.98 -7.49
CA ARG A 8 4.86 -4.89 -8.46
C ARG A 8 3.67 -5.17 -9.37
N ASN A 9 3.55 -6.40 -9.86
CA ASN A 9 2.42 -6.81 -10.70
C ASN A 9 1.10 -6.73 -9.94
N TYR A 10 1.10 -7.16 -8.69
CA TYR A 10 -0.08 -7.08 -7.83
C TYR A 10 -0.52 -5.61 -7.64
N ILE A 11 0.42 -4.74 -7.31
CA ILE A 11 0.12 -3.32 -7.12
C ILE A 11 -0.37 -2.70 -8.42
N SER A 12 0.27 -2.99 -9.56
CA SER A 12 -0.16 -2.48 -10.87
C SER A 12 -1.60 -2.86 -11.18
N THR A 13 -1.98 -4.10 -10.89
CA THR A 13 -3.34 -4.57 -11.15
C THR A 13 -4.37 -3.78 -10.33
N ILE A 14 -4.08 -3.53 -9.06
CA ILE A 14 -4.97 -2.74 -8.20
C ILE A 14 -5.06 -1.29 -8.67
N LEU A 15 -3.93 -0.70 -9.05
CA LEU A 15 -3.91 0.68 -9.54
C LEU A 15 -4.75 0.84 -10.80
N GLN A 16 -4.73 -0.13 -11.71
CA GLN A 16 -5.58 -0.13 -12.90
C GLN A 16 -7.06 -0.12 -12.55
N GLU A 17 -7.46 -0.91 -11.55
CA GLU A 17 -8.85 -0.96 -11.10
C GLU A 17 -9.32 0.36 -10.48
N LYS A 18 -8.39 1.15 -9.95
CA LYS A 18 -8.68 2.43 -9.31
C LYS A 18 -8.41 3.63 -10.22
N ASP A 19 -8.10 3.38 -11.50
CA ASP A 19 -7.75 4.43 -12.47
C ASP A 19 -6.56 5.29 -12.03
N VAL A 20 -5.62 4.70 -11.30
CA VAL A 20 -4.38 5.36 -10.91
C VAL A 20 -3.29 5.02 -11.93
N PRO A 21 -2.54 6.01 -12.44
CA PRO A 21 -1.49 5.75 -13.41
C PRO A 21 -0.46 4.73 -12.93
N GLU A 22 -0.06 3.84 -13.82
CA GLU A 22 0.86 2.74 -13.52
C GLU A 22 2.23 3.22 -13.04
N LYS A 23 2.63 4.43 -13.41
CA LYS A 23 3.91 4.99 -12.96
C LYS A 23 4.05 5.03 -11.44
N PHE A 24 2.93 5.03 -10.72
CA PHE A 24 2.95 5.03 -9.26
C PHE A 24 3.16 3.65 -8.66
N ALA A 25 3.07 2.58 -9.45
CA ALA A 25 3.29 1.22 -8.97
C ALA A 25 4.71 1.02 -8.44
N ALA A 26 5.70 1.57 -9.14
CA ALA A 26 7.10 1.46 -8.71
C ALA A 26 7.33 2.19 -7.38
N ILE A 27 6.71 3.36 -7.21
CA ILE A 27 6.81 4.13 -5.96
C ILE A 27 6.15 3.37 -4.82
N ALA A 28 4.96 2.81 -5.05
CA ALA A 28 4.26 2.02 -4.04
C ALA A 28 5.06 0.78 -3.64
N ALA A 29 5.61 0.04 -4.61
CA ALA A 29 6.41 -1.14 -4.34
C ALA A 29 7.70 -0.79 -3.60
N GLY A 30 8.40 0.26 -4.01
CA GLY A 30 9.61 0.73 -3.34
C GLY A 30 9.36 1.18 -1.91
N THR A 31 8.23 1.82 -1.68
CA THR A 31 7.81 2.26 -0.35
C THR A 31 7.48 1.06 0.54
N LEU A 32 6.73 0.10 0.00
CA LEU A 32 6.38 -1.12 0.73
C LEU A 32 7.61 -1.94 1.12
N ALA A 33 8.62 -1.97 0.27
CA ALA A 33 9.86 -2.69 0.54
C ALA A 33 10.62 -2.12 1.75
N ARG A 34 10.37 -0.87 2.09
CA ARG A 34 11.01 -0.20 3.24
C ARG A 34 10.08 -0.05 4.43
N ALA A 35 8.84 -0.52 4.30
CA ALA A 35 7.84 -0.42 5.36
C ALA A 35 8.08 -1.46 6.46
N TYR A 36 7.55 -1.20 7.63
CA TYR A 36 7.55 -2.12 8.75
C TYR A 36 6.12 -2.38 9.20
N PHE A 37 5.92 -3.46 9.93
CA PHE A 37 4.61 -3.78 10.44
C PHE A 37 4.38 -3.11 11.81
N ASN A 38 3.33 -2.30 11.91
CA ASN A 38 2.93 -1.69 13.17
C ASN A 38 1.94 -2.62 13.87
N GLN A 39 2.40 -3.31 14.91
CA GLN A 39 1.57 -4.29 15.63
C GLN A 39 0.40 -3.65 16.35
N ASP A 40 0.55 -2.44 16.86
CA ASP A 40 -0.51 -1.76 17.59
C ASP A 40 -1.66 -1.37 16.67
N GLU A 41 -1.35 -1.02 15.43
CA GLU A 41 -2.37 -0.60 14.45
C GLU A 41 -2.78 -1.71 13.50
N GLY A 42 -2.03 -2.82 13.46
CA GLY A 42 -2.34 -3.96 12.62
C GLY A 42 -2.19 -3.68 11.13
N CYS A 43 -1.24 -2.87 10.73
CA CYS A 43 -0.99 -2.55 9.33
C CYS A 43 0.47 -2.24 9.06
N MET A 44 0.85 -2.30 7.79
CA MET A 44 2.18 -1.86 7.36
C MET A 44 2.25 -0.34 7.43
N GLU A 45 3.40 0.18 7.81
CA GLU A 45 3.62 1.61 8.00
C GLU A 45 5.01 2.00 7.55
N ILE A 46 5.17 3.22 7.10
CA ILE A 46 6.48 3.75 6.76
C ILE A 46 6.60 5.19 7.25
N VAL A 47 7.78 5.51 7.79
CA VAL A 47 8.15 6.88 8.10
C VAL A 47 9.04 7.38 6.96
N THR A 48 8.56 8.39 6.25
CA THR A 48 9.29 8.95 5.11
C THR A 48 9.87 10.30 5.50
N ASN A 49 11.19 10.33 5.62
CA ASN A 49 11.92 11.59 5.76
C ASN A 49 12.66 11.84 4.44
N THR A 50 13.43 12.92 4.38
CA THR A 50 14.19 13.27 3.19
C THR A 50 15.15 12.14 2.78
N TYR A 51 15.80 11.53 3.76
CA TYR A 51 16.73 10.42 3.51
C TYR A 51 16.03 9.23 2.86
N VAL A 52 14.89 8.80 3.41
CA VAL A 52 14.14 7.66 2.89
C VAL A 52 13.66 7.94 1.46
N LYS A 53 13.15 9.14 1.21
CA LYS A 53 12.70 9.53 -0.14
C LYS A 53 13.86 9.51 -1.14
N LYS A 54 15.04 9.97 -0.73
CA LYS A 54 16.24 9.92 -1.58
C LYS A 54 16.65 8.48 -1.89
N GLU A 55 16.58 7.59 -0.91
CA GLU A 55 16.94 6.19 -1.10
C GLU A 55 15.96 5.49 -2.03
N ILE A 56 14.66 5.76 -1.90
CA ILE A 56 13.65 5.20 -2.80
C ILE A 56 13.87 5.73 -4.22
N ALA A 57 14.09 7.03 -4.37
CA ALA A 57 14.34 7.65 -5.67
C ALA A 57 15.58 7.04 -6.34
N LYS A 58 16.65 6.86 -5.60
CA LYS A 58 17.88 6.27 -6.09
C LYS A 58 17.65 4.85 -6.60
N LYS A 59 16.94 4.04 -5.83
CA LYS A 59 16.64 2.67 -6.21
C LYS A 59 15.78 2.60 -7.48
N LEU A 60 14.89 3.56 -7.68
CA LEU A 60 14.01 3.62 -8.84
C LEU A 60 14.62 4.34 -10.04
N GLY A 61 15.86 4.85 -9.92
CA GLY A 61 16.52 5.57 -10.99
C GLY A 61 15.98 6.98 -11.22
N LEU A 62 15.33 7.56 -10.22
CA LEU A 62 14.82 8.92 -10.30
C LEU A 62 15.90 9.94 -9.97
N LYS A 63 15.84 11.11 -10.60
CA LYS A 63 16.86 12.16 -10.44
C LYS A 63 16.76 12.90 -9.11
N SER A 64 15.56 12.92 -8.49
CA SER A 64 15.33 13.66 -7.26
C SER A 64 14.27 12.95 -6.42
N PRO A 65 14.15 13.28 -5.12
CA PRO A 65 13.13 12.70 -4.25
C PRO A 65 11.73 13.30 -4.45
N GLY A 66 11.59 14.39 -5.20
CA GLY A 66 10.31 15.05 -5.41
C GLY A 66 9.21 14.12 -5.92
N PRO A 67 9.44 13.34 -6.98
CA PRO A 67 8.44 12.40 -7.50
C PRO A 67 7.98 11.35 -6.48
N VAL A 68 8.84 10.98 -5.53
CA VAL A 68 8.45 10.04 -4.47
C VAL A 68 7.40 10.67 -3.57
N GLY A 69 7.62 11.91 -3.12
CA GLY A 69 6.65 12.63 -2.30
C GLY A 69 5.33 12.85 -3.01
N SER A 70 5.37 13.27 -4.28
CA SER A 70 4.17 13.45 -5.09
C SER A 70 3.42 12.14 -5.28
N GLY A 71 4.15 11.05 -5.51
CA GLY A 71 3.57 9.72 -5.66
C GLY A 71 2.88 9.25 -4.40
N LEU A 72 3.49 9.48 -3.24
CA LEU A 72 2.87 9.12 -1.96
C LEU A 72 1.56 9.86 -1.74
N ASN A 73 1.52 11.15 -2.11
CA ASN A 73 0.29 11.93 -2.01
C ASN A 73 -0.80 11.38 -2.95
N LYS A 74 -0.45 11.02 -4.17
CA LYS A 74 -1.40 10.42 -5.12
C LYS A 74 -1.92 9.09 -4.63
N LEU A 75 -1.05 8.25 -4.07
CA LEU A 75 -1.46 6.97 -3.52
C LEU A 75 -2.37 7.15 -2.30
N SER A 76 -2.15 8.19 -1.50
CA SER A 76 -3.03 8.52 -0.38
C SER A 76 -4.40 9.00 -0.86
N GLU A 77 -4.44 9.84 -1.88
CA GLU A 77 -5.70 10.29 -2.48
C GLU A 77 -6.52 9.13 -3.03
N ALA A 78 -5.85 8.12 -3.57
CA ALA A 78 -6.48 6.94 -4.15
C ALA A 78 -6.88 5.89 -3.10
N GLY A 79 -6.53 6.08 -1.83
CA GLY A 79 -6.91 5.17 -0.76
C GLY A 79 -5.96 4.00 -0.54
N PHE A 80 -4.81 3.94 -1.22
CA PHE A 80 -3.80 2.90 -0.98
C PHE A 80 -3.03 3.12 0.29
N LEU A 81 -2.75 4.38 0.58
CA LEU A 81 -2.04 4.81 1.76
C LEU A 81 -2.91 5.77 2.53
N LYS A 82 -2.52 6.00 3.76
CA LYS A 82 -3.13 7.01 4.61
C LYS A 82 -2.03 7.77 5.32
N CYS A 83 -1.99 9.08 5.13
CA CYS A 83 -1.06 9.94 5.84
C CYS A 83 -1.63 10.23 7.23
N VAL A 84 -1.01 9.67 8.27
CA VAL A 84 -1.49 9.84 9.65
C VAL A 84 -0.79 10.98 10.37
N GLU A 85 0.43 11.27 9.97
CA GLU A 85 1.21 12.42 10.45
C GLU A 85 2.12 12.86 9.32
N ASN A 86 2.76 14.00 9.49
CA ASN A 86 3.70 14.49 8.48
C ASN A 86 4.80 13.44 8.23
N GLY A 87 4.83 12.92 7.01
CA GLY A 87 5.80 11.92 6.60
C GLY A 87 5.52 10.50 7.03
N VAL A 88 4.43 10.25 7.76
CA VAL A 88 4.08 8.89 8.21
C VAL A 88 2.86 8.40 7.44
N TYR A 89 3.04 7.27 6.74
CA TYR A 89 1.99 6.67 5.92
C TYR A 89 1.70 5.25 6.37
N ARG A 90 0.43 4.89 6.43
CA ARG A 90 -0.02 3.53 6.68
C ARG A 90 -0.59 2.94 5.40
N PHE A 91 -0.35 1.66 5.19
CA PHE A 91 -0.84 0.95 4.01
C PHE A 91 -2.24 0.42 4.30
N ASN A 92 -3.15 0.60 3.36
CA ASN A 92 -4.54 0.19 3.53
C ASN A 92 -4.65 -1.33 3.66
N PRO A 93 -5.18 -1.86 4.78
CA PRO A 93 -5.34 -3.30 4.95
C PRO A 93 -6.21 -3.99 3.91
N ALA A 94 -7.09 -3.24 3.23
CA ALA A 94 -7.89 -3.78 2.13
C ALA A 94 -7.02 -4.30 0.98
N TYR A 95 -5.80 -3.79 0.84
CA TYR A 95 -4.86 -4.18 -0.23
C TYR A 95 -3.60 -4.84 0.30
N PHE A 96 -3.22 -4.58 1.54
CA PHE A 96 -1.94 -5.06 2.09
C PHE A 96 -2.10 -5.91 3.34
N GLY A 97 -3.35 -6.11 3.80
CA GLY A 97 -3.64 -6.97 4.94
C GLY A 97 -3.28 -6.36 6.28
N ASN A 98 -3.54 -7.15 7.33
CA ASN A 98 -3.28 -6.76 8.71
C ASN A 98 -2.26 -7.68 9.39
N ARG A 99 -1.37 -8.28 8.61
CA ARG A 99 -0.23 -9.07 9.06
C ARG A 99 1.02 -8.55 8.37
N PRO A 100 2.23 -8.88 8.86
CA PRO A 100 3.46 -8.45 8.20
C PRO A 100 3.49 -8.86 6.73
N TRP A 101 3.72 -7.90 5.85
CA TRP A 101 3.74 -8.16 4.41
C TRP A 101 4.79 -9.20 4.02
N ALA A 102 5.91 -9.25 4.74
CA ALA A 102 6.98 -10.21 4.46
C ALA A 102 6.53 -11.66 4.61
N GLU A 103 5.45 -11.92 5.33
CA GLU A 103 4.92 -13.27 5.53
C GLU A 103 4.00 -13.73 4.41
N VAL A 104 3.62 -12.86 3.49
CA VAL A 104 2.76 -13.22 2.36
C VAL A 104 3.55 -14.09 1.38
N GLN A 105 3.04 -15.28 1.10
CA GLN A 105 3.64 -16.23 0.18
C GLN A 105 3.00 -16.22 -1.20
N GLU A 106 1.70 -16.02 -1.25
CA GLU A 106 0.94 -15.91 -2.49
C GLU A 106 -0.14 -14.85 -2.31
N ILE A 107 -0.50 -14.19 -3.41
CA ILE A 107 -1.59 -13.25 -3.42
C ILE A 107 -2.38 -13.44 -4.72
N ARG A 108 -3.72 -13.45 -4.60
CA ARG A 108 -4.63 -13.64 -5.72
C ARG A 108 -5.68 -12.57 -5.72
N ILE A 109 -5.99 -12.08 -6.90
CA ILE A 109 -7.10 -11.16 -7.11
C ILE A 109 -8.18 -11.92 -7.85
N GLN A 110 -9.38 -12.02 -7.26
CA GLN A 110 -10.53 -12.62 -7.89
C GLN A 110 -11.51 -11.51 -8.26
N LYS A 111 -11.84 -11.45 -9.53
CA LYS A 111 -12.86 -10.53 -10.02
C LYS A 111 -14.20 -11.26 -10.11
N CYS A 112 -15.21 -10.70 -9.45
CA CYS A 112 -16.56 -11.23 -9.54
C CYS A 112 -17.29 -10.52 -10.68
N PHE A 113 -17.82 -11.30 -11.61
CA PHE A 113 -18.62 -10.77 -12.72
C PHE A 113 -20.07 -10.65 -12.24
N GLY A 114 -20.57 -9.42 -12.20
CA GLY A 114 -21.92 -9.12 -11.77
C GLY A 114 -22.25 -7.66 -12.02
N ALA A 115 -23.40 -7.20 -11.54
CA ALA A 115 -23.85 -5.82 -11.69
C ALA A 115 -22.90 -4.83 -10.99
N GLU A 116 -22.13 -5.31 -10.02
CA GLU A 116 -21.06 -4.55 -9.37
C GLU A 116 -19.76 -5.34 -9.54
N SER A 117 -18.75 -4.68 -10.09
CA SER A 117 -17.43 -5.29 -10.20
C SER A 117 -16.75 -5.27 -8.83
N ASN A 118 -16.87 -6.37 -8.11
CA ASN A 118 -16.18 -6.56 -6.84
C ASN A 118 -14.89 -7.33 -7.06
N MET A 119 -13.85 -6.86 -6.42
CA MET A 119 -12.54 -7.47 -6.45
C MET A 119 -12.25 -8.05 -5.07
N ASN A 120 -12.04 -9.37 -5.00
CA ASN A 120 -11.64 -10.03 -3.77
C ASN A 120 -10.15 -10.30 -3.81
N ILE A 121 -9.46 -10.01 -2.74
CA ILE A 121 -8.02 -10.23 -2.62
C ILE A 121 -7.78 -11.29 -1.57
N LEU A 122 -7.10 -12.37 -1.97
CA LEU A 122 -6.76 -13.48 -1.09
C LEU A 122 -5.26 -13.58 -0.95
N ALA A 123 -4.77 -13.63 0.28
CA ALA A 123 -3.35 -13.77 0.57
C ALA A 123 -3.10 -15.05 1.35
N LYS A 124 -2.01 -15.72 1.01
CA LYS A 124 -1.58 -16.93 1.72
C LYS A 124 -0.42 -16.58 2.65
N TYR A 125 -0.62 -16.85 3.94
CA TYR A 125 0.40 -16.71 4.99
C TYR A 125 0.69 -18.09 5.54
N GLY A 126 1.75 -18.75 5.05
CA GLY A 126 2.00 -20.15 5.40
C GLY A 126 0.84 -21.04 4.95
N ASP A 127 0.16 -21.68 5.91
CA ASP A 127 -1.01 -22.51 5.63
C ASP A 127 -2.34 -21.75 5.70
N ASP A 128 -2.31 -20.49 6.16
CA ASP A 128 -3.51 -19.67 6.32
C ASP A 128 -3.84 -18.92 5.03
N LEU A 129 -5.09 -19.03 4.59
CA LEU A 129 -5.62 -18.25 3.49
C LEU A 129 -6.52 -17.18 4.06
N VAL A 130 -6.17 -15.91 3.80
CA VAL A 130 -6.85 -14.75 4.39
C VAL A 130 -7.39 -13.87 3.28
N GLU A 131 -8.67 -13.49 3.38
CA GLU A 131 -9.26 -12.49 2.50
C GLU A 131 -9.04 -11.10 3.08
N PHE A 132 -8.50 -10.20 2.25
CA PHE A 132 -8.31 -8.81 2.66
C PHE A 132 -9.65 -8.09 2.58
N LYS A 133 -9.98 -7.33 3.62
CA LYS A 133 -11.23 -6.58 3.71
C LYS A 133 -10.96 -5.14 4.10
N GLU A 134 -11.88 -4.27 3.73
CA GLU A 134 -11.83 -2.89 4.17
C GLU A 134 -11.94 -2.84 5.69
N ASP A 135 -11.14 -1.97 6.28
CA ASP A 135 -11.14 -1.72 7.71
C ASP A 135 -11.74 -0.34 7.96
N SER A 136 -12.95 -0.32 8.52
CA SER A 136 -13.64 0.93 8.82
C SER A 136 -12.86 1.77 9.84
N ALA A 137 -12.13 1.14 10.75
CA ALA A 137 -11.28 1.84 11.72
C ALA A 137 -10.14 2.60 11.01
N PHE A 138 -9.59 2.02 9.97
CA PHE A 138 -8.55 2.67 9.15
C PHE A 138 -9.08 3.97 8.54
N LEU A 139 -10.27 3.94 7.96
CA LEU A 139 -10.89 5.12 7.35
C LEU A 139 -11.32 6.14 8.40
N THR A 140 -11.84 5.71 9.53
CA THR A 140 -12.32 6.58 10.60
C THR A 140 -11.20 7.38 11.23
N VAL A 141 -10.03 6.76 11.47
CA VAL A 141 -8.87 7.44 12.04
C VAL A 141 -8.40 8.58 11.15
N GLU A 142 -8.52 8.46 9.83
CA GLU A 142 -8.17 9.53 8.91
C GLU A 142 -8.96 10.81 9.17
N LYS A 143 -10.26 10.69 9.37
CA LYS A 143 -11.12 11.84 9.68
C LYS A 143 -10.73 12.49 11.00
N SER A 144 -10.44 11.69 12.02
CA SER A 144 -10.01 12.19 13.32
C SER A 144 -8.70 12.94 13.24
N SER A 145 -7.74 12.43 12.50
CA SER A 145 -6.44 13.07 12.31
C SER A 145 -6.58 14.43 11.65
N ARG A 146 -7.45 14.57 10.68
CA ARG A 146 -7.71 15.83 10.00
C ARG A 146 -8.38 16.87 10.90
N ALA A 147 -9.19 16.42 11.84
CA ALA A 147 -9.88 17.32 12.76
C ALA A 147 -8.91 18.04 13.70
N PHE A 148 -7.73 17.50 13.93
CA PHE A 148 -6.73 18.06 14.83
C PHE A 148 -5.58 18.77 14.13
N SER A 149 -5.58 18.78 12.81
CA SER A 149 -4.50 19.40 12.04
C SER A 149 -4.84 20.83 11.59
#